data_8c4f9bd5cf3bf1af29e070f3bb00debe
#
_entry.id   8c4f9bd5cf3bf1af29e070f3bb00debe
#
_cell.length_a   1.000
_cell.length_b   1.000
_cell.length_c   1.000
_cell.angle_alpha   90.00
_cell.angle_beta   90.00
_cell.angle_gamma   90.00
#
_symmetry.space_group_name_H-M   'P 1'
#
loop_
_entity.id
_entity.type
_entity.pdbx_description
1 polymer ?
#
loop_
_entity_poly.entity_id
_entity_poly.type
_entity_poly.pdbx_seq_one_letter_code
_entity_poly.pdbx_strand_id
1 'polypeptide(L)'
;EACSVTTATTKEYVTFDGLKLSVKIAGKGRPFLFLHGLCGDALQPLELFPDDAGWQCHALESRGHGGSDIGDMRELSIRRLAEDATAYLESLDRGAAVIGGVSMGAAIALRLTAYRPELAAGLVLGRPAWVDQPAPANLAPHRQIARDLGQHDPGTARRMFEESAMAKTI
;
A
#
# COMPACT_ATOMS: atom_id res chain seq x y z
N GLU A 1 -24.01 -14.16 -6.08
CA GLU A 1 -22.93 -15.13 -5.82
C GLU A 1 -21.96 -14.45 -4.85
N ALA A 2 -21.81 -15.03 -3.65
CA ALA A 2 -20.87 -14.50 -2.67
C ALA A 2 -19.45 -14.72 -3.22
N CYS A 3 -18.68 -13.63 -3.35
CA CYS A 3 -17.27 -13.68 -3.66
C CYS A 3 -16.58 -14.55 -2.60
N SER A 4 -16.05 -15.70 -3.01
CA SER A 4 -15.33 -16.59 -2.11
C SER A 4 -14.05 -15.86 -1.73
N VAL A 5 -13.91 -15.49 -0.46
CA VAL A 5 -12.66 -14.90 0.04
C VAL A 5 -11.58 -15.95 -0.08
N THR A 6 -10.69 -15.78 -1.05
CA THR A 6 -9.52 -16.65 -1.23
C THR A 6 -8.77 -16.72 0.09
N THR A 7 -8.49 -17.94 0.58
CA THR A 7 -7.78 -18.14 1.85
C THR A 7 -6.36 -17.57 1.72
N ALA A 8 -6.16 -16.38 2.28
CA ALA A 8 -4.87 -15.72 2.29
C ALA A 8 -4.00 -16.22 3.46
N THR A 9 -2.72 -16.42 3.20
CA THR A 9 -1.71 -16.71 4.24
C THR A 9 -0.98 -15.43 4.59
N THR A 10 -0.89 -15.09 5.88
CA THR A 10 -0.09 -13.97 6.37
C THR A 10 1.36 -14.40 6.60
N LYS A 11 2.31 -13.62 6.10
CA LYS A 11 3.75 -13.77 6.36
C LYS A 11 4.33 -12.45 6.88
N GLU A 12 5.43 -12.55 7.59
CA GLU A 12 6.26 -11.41 7.96
C GLU A 12 7.47 -11.34 7.03
N TYR A 13 7.81 -10.14 6.59
CA TYR A 13 9.04 -9.81 5.90
C TYR A 13 9.84 -8.83 6.77
N VAL A 14 11.12 -9.09 7.00
CA VAL A 14 11.99 -8.22 7.78
C VAL A 14 12.82 -7.38 6.82
N THR A 15 12.66 -6.06 6.91
CA THR A 15 13.41 -5.09 6.11
C THR A 15 14.87 -5.03 6.54
N PHE A 16 15.73 -4.40 5.72
CA PHE A 16 17.15 -4.26 6.03
C PHE A 16 17.43 -3.45 7.32
N ASP A 17 16.50 -2.57 7.72
CA ASP A 17 16.57 -1.81 8.98
C ASP A 17 15.81 -2.50 10.14
N GLY A 18 15.45 -3.78 9.96
CA GLY A 18 14.94 -4.65 11.02
C GLY A 18 13.46 -4.50 11.32
N LEU A 19 12.70 -3.73 10.52
CA LEU A 19 11.25 -3.62 10.69
C LEU A 19 10.53 -4.83 10.11
N LYS A 20 9.44 -5.19 10.74
CA LYS A 20 8.55 -6.24 10.26
C LYS A 20 7.44 -5.65 9.39
N LEU A 21 7.34 -6.12 8.17
CA LEU A 21 6.23 -5.82 7.27
C LEU A 21 5.35 -7.06 7.12
N SER A 22 4.05 -6.84 7.21
CA SER A 22 3.04 -7.87 6.99
C SER A 22 2.78 -8.02 5.50
N VAL A 23 2.69 -9.27 5.05
CA VAL A 23 2.35 -9.62 3.66
C VAL A 23 1.26 -10.67 3.69
N LYS A 24 0.15 -10.40 3.03
CA LYS A 24 -0.87 -11.42 2.78
C LYS A 24 -0.70 -12.00 1.38
N ILE A 25 -0.67 -13.32 1.30
CA ILE A 25 -0.43 -14.04 0.05
C ILE A 25 -1.67 -14.87 -0.28
N ALA A 26 -2.22 -14.71 -1.46
CA ALA A 26 -3.37 -15.46 -1.96
C ALA A 26 -3.15 -15.93 -3.39
N GLY A 27 -3.82 -17.02 -3.75
CA GLY A 27 -3.69 -17.63 -5.09
C GLY A 27 -2.40 -18.38 -5.29
N LYS A 28 -2.19 -18.83 -6.53
CA LYS A 28 -1.02 -19.61 -6.96
C LYS A 28 -0.60 -19.14 -8.36
N GLY A 29 0.68 -19.32 -8.69
CA GLY A 29 1.19 -18.98 -10.01
C GLY A 29 2.27 -17.90 -9.99
N ARG A 30 2.31 -17.03 -11.01
CA ARG A 30 3.31 -15.99 -11.16
C ARG A 30 3.12 -14.88 -10.09
N PRO A 31 4.19 -14.27 -9.57
CA PRO A 31 4.05 -13.24 -8.55
C PRO A 31 3.39 -11.97 -9.11
N PHE A 32 2.44 -11.46 -8.35
CA PHE A 32 1.82 -10.15 -8.53
C PHE A 32 1.93 -9.39 -7.22
N LEU A 33 2.80 -8.40 -7.15
CA LEU A 33 2.86 -7.50 -6.01
C LEU A 33 1.76 -6.45 -6.15
N PHE A 34 0.81 -6.41 -5.21
CA PHE A 34 -0.28 -5.46 -5.22
C PHE A 34 -0.28 -4.59 -3.95
N LEU A 35 -0.16 -3.27 -4.11
CA LEU A 35 0.06 -2.29 -3.06
C LEU A 35 -1.22 -1.49 -2.79
N HIS A 36 -1.60 -1.39 -1.51
CA HIS A 36 -2.81 -0.72 -1.06
C HIS A 36 -2.70 0.82 -1.08
N GLY A 37 -3.85 1.51 -0.99
CA GLY A 37 -3.94 2.95 -0.85
C GLY A 37 -3.61 3.45 0.57
N LEU A 38 -3.48 4.77 0.71
CA LEU A 38 -3.30 5.42 2.02
C LEU A 38 -4.48 5.05 2.94
N CYS A 39 -4.19 4.76 4.21
CA CYS A 39 -5.14 4.27 5.22
C CYS A 39 -5.79 2.90 4.90
N GLY A 40 -5.34 2.21 3.85
CA GLY A 40 -5.74 0.84 3.53
C GLY A 40 -4.81 -0.19 4.17
N ASP A 41 -5.10 -1.45 3.92
CA ASP A 41 -4.30 -2.61 4.30
C ASP A 41 -4.28 -3.65 3.17
N ALA A 42 -3.78 -4.85 3.45
CA ALA A 42 -3.70 -5.92 2.47
C ALA A 42 -5.07 -6.48 2.02
N LEU A 43 -6.17 -6.18 2.71
CA LEU A 43 -7.51 -6.62 2.29
C LEU A 43 -7.94 -5.90 1.03
N GLN A 44 -7.62 -4.61 0.89
CA GLN A 44 -7.98 -3.81 -0.28
C GLN A 44 -7.46 -4.43 -1.60
N PRO A 45 -6.16 -4.78 -1.77
CA PRO A 45 -5.70 -5.52 -2.92
C PRO A 45 -6.38 -6.88 -3.10
N LEU A 46 -6.56 -7.63 -2.02
CA LEU A 46 -7.12 -8.99 -2.09
C LEU A 46 -8.59 -9.01 -2.53
N GLU A 47 -9.38 -8.03 -2.12
CA GLU A 47 -10.78 -7.89 -2.55
C GLU A 47 -10.90 -7.55 -4.05
N LEU A 48 -9.88 -6.89 -4.61
CA LEU A 48 -9.85 -6.52 -6.02
C LEU A 48 -9.22 -7.60 -6.91
N PHE A 49 -8.51 -8.57 -6.30
CA PHE A 49 -7.73 -9.55 -7.04
C PHE A 49 -8.59 -10.73 -7.47
N PRO A 50 -8.60 -11.08 -8.76
CA PRO A 50 -9.42 -12.16 -9.26
C PRO A 50 -8.89 -13.53 -8.78
N ASP A 51 -9.82 -14.40 -8.40
CA ASP A 51 -9.52 -15.80 -8.10
C ASP A 51 -9.09 -16.54 -9.37
N ASP A 52 -8.19 -17.52 -9.23
CA ASP A 52 -7.74 -18.44 -10.28
C ASP A 52 -7.18 -17.79 -11.56
N ALA A 53 -6.66 -16.57 -11.47
CA ALA A 53 -6.08 -15.87 -12.60
C ALA A 53 -4.68 -16.38 -13.03
N GLY A 54 -4.17 -17.46 -12.41
CA GLY A 54 -2.80 -17.95 -12.64
C GLY A 54 -1.71 -17.06 -12.04
N TRP A 55 -2.12 -16.19 -11.12
CA TRP A 55 -1.26 -15.28 -10.39
C TRP A 55 -1.30 -15.55 -8.89
N GLN A 56 -0.18 -15.31 -8.22
CA GLN A 56 -0.11 -15.29 -6.77
C GLN A 56 -0.03 -13.82 -6.32
N CYS A 57 -1.10 -13.34 -5.67
CA CYS A 57 -1.15 -12.00 -5.11
C CYS A 57 -0.30 -11.92 -3.85
N HIS A 58 0.64 -10.99 -3.82
CA HIS A 58 1.42 -10.60 -2.67
C HIS A 58 0.96 -9.19 -2.26
N ALA A 59 0.03 -9.10 -1.31
CA ALA A 59 -0.46 -7.85 -0.78
C ALA A 59 0.44 -7.40 0.39
N LEU A 60 1.44 -6.58 0.07
CA LEU A 60 2.38 -6.02 1.05
C LEU A 60 1.73 -4.85 1.76
N GLU A 61 1.69 -4.90 3.09
CA GLU A 61 1.29 -3.78 3.93
C GLU A 61 2.48 -2.84 4.11
N SER A 62 2.32 -1.61 3.65
CA SER A 62 3.35 -0.57 3.77
C SER A 62 3.62 -0.22 5.23
N ARG A 63 4.80 0.32 5.55
CA ARG A 63 5.13 0.83 6.90
C ARG A 63 3.97 1.67 7.46
N GLY A 64 3.63 1.42 8.72
CA GLY A 64 2.56 2.13 9.44
C GLY A 64 1.14 1.78 9.02
N HIS A 65 0.95 0.69 8.24
CA HIS A 65 -0.36 0.22 7.81
C HIS A 65 -0.55 -1.26 8.18
N GLY A 66 -1.80 -1.63 8.49
CA GLY A 66 -2.16 -3.00 8.83
C GLY A 66 -1.32 -3.56 9.98
N GLY A 67 -0.71 -4.71 9.78
CA GLY A 67 0.18 -5.36 10.74
C GLY A 67 1.66 -4.99 10.61
N SER A 68 2.01 -4.00 9.79
CA SER A 68 3.39 -3.59 9.56
C SER A 68 3.88 -2.56 10.57
N ASP A 69 5.13 -2.69 11.00
CA ASP A 69 5.79 -1.69 11.83
C ASP A 69 5.86 -0.32 11.11
N ILE A 70 5.83 0.76 11.88
CA ILE A 70 5.91 2.12 11.32
C ILE A 70 7.37 2.58 11.11
N GLY A 71 8.25 2.25 12.01
CA GLY A 71 9.63 2.76 12.02
C GLY A 71 9.73 4.26 12.32
N ASP A 72 10.75 4.92 11.78
CA ASP A 72 10.91 6.36 11.95
C ASP A 72 9.96 7.13 11.00
N MET A 73 9.00 7.83 11.57
CA MET A 73 8.02 8.62 10.81
C MET A 73 8.66 9.68 9.92
N ARG A 74 9.86 10.18 10.24
CA ARG A 74 10.58 11.19 9.44
C ARG A 74 11.09 10.62 8.12
N GLU A 75 11.22 9.29 8.03
CA GLU A 75 11.64 8.60 6.81
C GLU A 75 10.45 8.17 5.91
N LEU A 76 9.22 8.29 6.39
CA LEU A 76 8.05 7.92 5.61
C LEU A 76 7.94 8.77 4.34
N SER A 77 8.11 8.12 3.21
CA SER A 77 8.01 8.74 1.88
C SER A 77 7.69 7.68 0.83
N ILE A 78 7.12 8.08 -0.30
CA ILE A 78 6.90 7.16 -1.44
C ILE A 78 8.20 6.48 -1.85
N ARG A 79 9.35 7.17 -1.74
CA ARG A 79 10.66 6.58 -1.99
C ARG A 79 10.94 5.41 -1.04
N ARG A 80 10.80 5.61 0.25
CA ARG A 80 11.08 4.58 1.25
C ARG A 80 10.16 3.38 1.11
N LEU A 81 8.86 3.63 0.90
CA LEU A 81 7.89 2.56 0.67
C LEU A 81 8.20 1.76 -0.61
N ALA A 82 8.70 2.41 -1.65
CA ALA A 82 9.14 1.74 -2.87
C ALA A 82 10.43 0.93 -2.66
N GLU A 83 11.36 1.41 -1.84
CA GLU A 83 12.57 0.66 -1.45
C GLU A 83 12.21 -0.62 -0.68
N ASP A 84 11.26 -0.56 0.25
CA ASP A 84 10.74 -1.74 0.95
C ASP A 84 10.09 -2.74 0.01
N ALA A 85 9.22 -2.26 -0.89
CA ALA A 85 8.55 -3.10 -1.87
C ALA A 85 9.54 -3.75 -2.86
N THR A 86 10.60 -3.01 -3.23
CA THR A 86 11.70 -3.53 -4.06
C THR A 86 12.42 -4.67 -3.35
N ALA A 87 12.87 -4.43 -2.12
CA ALA A 87 13.60 -5.42 -1.34
C ALA A 87 12.74 -6.68 -1.08
N TYR A 88 11.44 -6.50 -0.84
CA TYR A 88 10.52 -7.61 -0.73
C TYR A 88 10.46 -8.44 -2.03
N LEU A 89 10.30 -7.81 -3.20
CA LEU A 89 10.28 -8.52 -4.48
C LEU A 89 11.59 -9.28 -4.74
N GLU A 90 12.73 -8.66 -4.47
CA GLU A 90 14.04 -9.29 -4.61
C GLU A 90 14.16 -10.53 -3.70
N SER A 91 13.62 -10.47 -2.49
CA SER A 91 13.64 -11.58 -1.54
C SER A 91 12.83 -12.80 -1.98
N LEU A 92 11.90 -12.64 -2.92
CA LEU A 92 11.13 -13.76 -3.48
C LEU A 92 11.99 -14.65 -4.41
N ASP A 93 13.03 -14.09 -5.03
CA ASP A 93 13.90 -14.78 -6.02
C ASP A 93 13.09 -15.50 -7.11
N ARG A 94 12.06 -14.84 -7.63
CA ARG A 94 11.12 -15.42 -8.62
C ARG A 94 11.11 -14.68 -9.96
N GLY A 95 12.14 -13.86 -10.20
CA GLY A 95 12.24 -13.02 -11.41
C GLY A 95 11.24 -11.85 -11.40
N ALA A 96 11.00 -11.31 -12.58
CA ALA A 96 10.11 -10.16 -12.74
C ALA A 96 8.64 -10.49 -12.40
N ALA A 97 8.00 -9.60 -11.65
CA ALA A 97 6.60 -9.70 -11.24
C ALA A 97 5.72 -8.67 -11.95
N VAL A 98 4.42 -8.91 -12.02
CA VAL A 98 3.49 -7.81 -12.25
C VAL A 98 3.41 -6.99 -10.97
N ILE A 99 3.53 -5.66 -11.09
CA ILE A 99 3.50 -4.73 -9.98
C ILE A 99 2.26 -3.86 -10.12
N GLY A 100 1.44 -3.81 -9.10
CA GLY A 100 0.22 -3.02 -9.13
C GLY A 100 -0.01 -2.25 -7.85
N GLY A 101 -0.89 -1.26 -7.92
CA GLY A 101 -1.30 -0.54 -6.74
C GLY A 101 -2.44 0.44 -6.99
N VAL A 102 -3.06 0.84 -5.89
CA VAL A 102 -4.16 1.81 -5.87
C VAL A 102 -3.73 3.07 -5.13
N SER A 103 -3.98 4.24 -5.70
CA SER A 103 -3.69 5.55 -5.08
C SER A 103 -2.23 5.67 -4.62
N MET A 104 -1.96 5.67 -3.31
CA MET A 104 -0.59 5.63 -2.76
C MET A 104 0.19 4.42 -3.29
N GLY A 105 -0.43 3.24 -3.30
CA GLY A 105 0.18 2.03 -3.84
C GLY A 105 0.53 2.15 -5.33
N ALA A 106 -0.26 2.88 -6.11
CA ALA A 106 0.06 3.16 -7.51
C ALA A 106 1.31 4.06 -7.65
N ALA A 107 1.48 5.04 -6.75
CA ALA A 107 2.69 5.88 -6.75
C ALA A 107 3.94 5.06 -6.36
N ILE A 108 3.80 4.14 -5.39
CA ILE A 108 4.87 3.23 -4.99
C ILE A 108 5.23 2.31 -6.15
N ALA A 109 4.25 1.68 -6.80
CA ALA A 109 4.43 0.79 -7.94
C ALA A 109 5.11 1.49 -9.12
N LEU A 110 4.66 2.71 -9.45
CA LEU A 110 5.25 3.53 -10.51
C LEU A 110 6.73 3.85 -10.20
N ARG A 111 7.02 4.29 -8.97
CA ARG A 111 8.38 4.60 -8.56
C ARG A 111 9.28 3.36 -8.60
N LEU A 112 8.84 2.23 -8.06
CA LEU A 112 9.58 0.97 -8.11
C LEU A 112 9.93 0.63 -9.55
N THR A 113 8.94 0.59 -10.44
CA THR A 113 9.12 0.23 -11.86
C THR A 113 10.03 1.22 -12.60
N ALA A 114 9.96 2.51 -12.29
CA ALA A 114 10.81 3.51 -12.91
C ALA A 114 12.30 3.37 -12.54
N TYR A 115 12.61 2.93 -11.33
CA TYR A 115 13.98 2.78 -10.83
C TYR A 115 14.53 1.36 -10.97
N ARG A 116 13.67 0.35 -11.04
CA ARG A 116 14.02 -1.07 -11.14
C ARG A 116 13.16 -1.77 -12.20
N PRO A 117 13.26 -1.32 -13.47
CA PRO A 117 12.42 -1.83 -14.55
C PRO A 117 12.60 -3.34 -14.78
N GLU A 118 13.76 -3.89 -14.44
CA GLU A 118 14.05 -5.32 -14.57
C GLU A 118 13.22 -6.20 -13.62
N LEU A 119 12.67 -5.64 -12.55
CA LEU A 119 11.78 -6.36 -11.64
C LEU A 119 10.31 -6.37 -12.12
N ALA A 120 9.97 -5.60 -13.14
CA ALA A 120 8.62 -5.42 -13.61
C ALA A 120 8.34 -6.20 -14.90
N ALA A 121 7.52 -7.25 -14.82
CA ALA A 121 6.94 -7.91 -15.99
C ALA A 121 5.71 -7.17 -16.54
N GLY A 122 5.13 -6.28 -15.75
CA GLY A 122 3.98 -5.43 -16.10
C GLY A 122 3.64 -4.49 -14.96
N LEU A 123 2.87 -3.44 -15.27
CA LEU A 123 2.48 -2.40 -14.32
C LEU A 123 0.97 -2.14 -14.39
N VAL A 124 0.30 -2.14 -13.23
CA VAL A 124 -1.14 -1.86 -13.10
C VAL A 124 -1.34 -0.71 -12.12
N LEU A 125 -1.82 0.43 -12.61
CA LEU A 125 -2.01 1.63 -11.80
C LEU A 125 -3.50 1.97 -11.67
N GLY A 126 -4.03 1.83 -10.45
CA GLY A 126 -5.37 2.24 -10.10
C GLY A 126 -5.38 3.62 -9.44
N ARG A 127 -6.05 4.63 -10.06
CA ARG A 127 -6.20 5.99 -9.50
C ARG A 127 -4.89 6.57 -8.94
N PRO A 128 -3.82 6.68 -9.75
CA PRO A 128 -2.50 7.06 -9.27
C PRO A 128 -2.51 8.44 -8.61
N ALA A 129 -1.77 8.57 -7.49
CA ALA A 129 -1.50 9.81 -6.78
C ALA A 129 0.02 10.05 -6.73
N TRP A 130 0.46 11.27 -6.46
CA TRP A 130 1.88 11.67 -6.41
C TRP A 130 2.68 11.34 -7.69
N VAL A 131 2.06 11.49 -8.85
CA VAL A 131 2.74 11.22 -10.13
C VAL A 131 3.69 12.35 -10.48
N ASP A 132 3.20 13.59 -10.46
CA ASP A 132 3.92 14.79 -10.88
C ASP A 132 3.94 15.91 -9.82
N GLN A 133 3.16 15.75 -8.74
CA GLN A 133 3.04 16.74 -7.67
C GLN A 133 3.25 16.12 -6.30
N PRO A 134 4.03 16.78 -5.42
CA PRO A 134 4.36 16.24 -4.09
C PRO A 134 3.19 16.26 -3.11
N ALA A 135 2.15 17.05 -3.36
CA ALA A 135 1.00 17.21 -2.46
C ALA A 135 -0.30 17.38 -3.26
N PRO A 136 -0.83 16.32 -3.86
CA PRO A 136 -2.04 16.41 -4.67
C PRO A 136 -3.23 16.95 -3.87
N ALA A 137 -4.05 17.78 -4.51
CA ALA A 137 -5.14 18.53 -3.85
C ALA A 137 -6.19 17.62 -3.20
N ASN A 138 -6.46 16.45 -3.80
CA ASN A 138 -7.40 15.45 -3.30
C ASN A 138 -6.99 14.84 -1.93
N LEU A 139 -5.76 15.06 -1.49
CA LEU A 139 -5.28 14.64 -0.17
C LEU A 139 -5.39 15.73 0.92
N ALA A 140 -6.02 16.85 0.61
CA ALA A 140 -6.26 17.91 1.61
C ALA A 140 -6.99 17.40 2.86
N PRO A 141 -8.03 16.53 2.76
CA PRO A 141 -8.68 15.91 3.91
C PRO A 141 -7.71 15.15 4.82
N HIS A 142 -6.89 14.30 4.26
CA HIS A 142 -5.92 13.51 5.03
C HIS A 142 -4.89 14.40 5.75
N ARG A 143 -4.47 15.50 5.11
CA ARG A 143 -3.56 16.47 5.76
C ARG A 143 -4.23 17.21 6.91
N GLN A 144 -5.53 17.50 6.81
CA GLN A 144 -6.27 18.10 7.91
C GLN A 144 -6.39 17.13 9.08
N ILE A 145 -6.81 15.91 8.83
CA ILE A 145 -6.89 14.85 9.84
C ILE A 145 -5.54 14.66 10.56
N ALA A 146 -4.44 14.62 9.79
CA ALA A 146 -3.11 14.48 10.37
C ALA A 146 -2.73 15.66 11.28
N ARG A 147 -3.11 16.90 10.93
CA ARG A 147 -2.91 18.07 11.80
C ARG A 147 -3.73 17.96 13.08
N ASP A 148 -5.00 17.59 12.97
CA ASP A 148 -5.90 17.50 14.12
C ASP A 148 -5.44 16.39 15.09
N LEU A 149 -5.00 15.24 14.58
CA LEU A 149 -4.40 14.17 15.37
C LEU A 149 -3.06 14.56 16.02
N GLY A 150 -2.30 15.47 15.41
CA GLY A 150 -1.06 15.99 15.99
C GLY A 150 -1.27 17.03 17.09
N GLN A 151 -2.47 17.63 17.19
CA GLN A 151 -2.80 18.71 18.13
C GLN A 151 -3.79 18.31 19.24
N HIS A 152 -4.55 17.23 19.03
CA HIS A 152 -5.63 16.80 19.91
C HIS A 152 -5.54 15.29 20.16
N ASP A 153 -6.21 14.82 21.21
CA ASP A 153 -6.42 13.39 21.39
C ASP A 153 -7.30 12.81 20.25
N PRO A 154 -7.18 11.49 19.97
CA PRO A 154 -7.87 10.87 18.83
C PRO A 154 -9.41 11.03 18.86
N GLY A 155 -10.03 11.05 20.05
CA GLY A 155 -11.47 11.22 20.20
C GLY A 155 -11.92 12.64 19.84
N THR A 156 -11.15 13.64 20.22
CA THR A 156 -11.40 15.04 19.85
C THR A 156 -11.16 15.27 18.35
N ALA A 157 -10.04 14.79 17.81
CA ALA A 157 -9.74 14.88 16.37
C ALA A 157 -10.85 14.23 15.52
N ARG A 158 -11.36 13.09 15.96
CA ARG A 158 -12.47 12.40 15.30
C ARG A 158 -13.74 13.24 15.28
N ARG A 159 -14.17 13.80 16.43
CA ARG A 159 -15.35 14.68 16.49
C ARG A 159 -15.20 15.89 15.59
N MET A 160 -14.03 16.55 15.61
CA MET A 160 -13.75 17.69 14.73
C MET A 160 -13.89 17.32 13.24
N PHE A 161 -13.41 16.15 12.86
CA PHE A 161 -13.59 15.66 11.51
C PHE A 161 -15.06 15.40 11.19
N GLU A 162 -15.79 14.66 12.03
CA GLU A 162 -17.22 14.32 11.84
C GLU A 162 -18.11 15.58 11.71
N GLU A 163 -17.77 16.67 12.43
CA GLU A 163 -18.48 17.95 12.37
C GLU A 163 -18.06 18.83 11.17
N SER A 164 -16.96 18.52 10.52
CA SER A 164 -16.43 19.32 9.42
C SER A 164 -17.28 19.22 8.14
N ALA A 165 -17.22 20.26 7.31
CA ALA A 165 -17.82 20.24 5.98
C ALA A 165 -17.23 19.11 5.09
N MET A 166 -16.01 18.70 5.38
CA MET A 166 -15.26 17.71 4.66
C MET A 166 -15.82 16.29 4.85
N ALA A 167 -16.25 15.93 6.07
CA ALA A 167 -16.89 14.65 6.35
C ALA A 167 -18.22 14.46 5.60
N LYS A 168 -18.84 15.57 5.19
CA LYS A 168 -20.11 15.55 4.43
C LYS A 168 -19.90 15.34 2.94
N THR A 169 -18.66 15.35 2.45
CA THR A 169 -18.31 15.25 1.02
C THR A 169 -17.55 13.96 0.68
N ILE A 170 -17.25 13.13 1.67
CA ILE A 170 -16.66 11.81 1.55
C ILE A 170 -17.73 10.75 1.77
#